data_9d48d4ea2c8d766c95eb1dd37f93da64
#
_entry.id   9d48d4ea2c8d766c95eb1dd37f93da64
#
_cell.length_a   1.000
_cell.length_b   1.000
_cell.length_c   1.000
_cell.angle_alpha   90.00
_cell.angle_beta   90.00
_cell.angle_gamma   90.00
#
_symmetry.space_group_name_H-M   'P 1'
#
loop_
_entity.id
_entity.type
_entity.pdbx_description
1 polymer ?
#
loop_
_entity_poly.entity_id
_entity_poly.type
_entity_poly.pdbx_seq_one_letter_code
_entity_poly.pdbx_strand_id
1 'polypeptide(L)'
;MDELNLSLDQTLTLASMIQAEAGTVDQMTKISSVFWNRLNHPNEYPKLQSDPTTNYVEEVIKPNIKKADPELYAAYDTYQSNGLPPGAICNPGMDAIRAALYPAETDYYYFYSNLDTKETYFSRTLQEHETIMEKVERTRQPAVTTKDSQEETQVVFGVGTSVATEQPTDEYGNLLTTTETQSEENGE
;
A
#
# COMPACT_ATOMS: atom_id res chain seq x y z
N MET A 1 -4.66 -27.40 -12.07
CA MET A 1 -3.87 -26.48 -11.23
C MET A 1 -3.00 -27.34 -10.35
N ASP A 2 -1.70 -27.24 -10.48
CA ASP A 2 -0.80 -27.84 -9.52
C ASP A 2 -0.98 -27.08 -8.21
N GLU A 3 -1.58 -27.75 -7.21
CA GLU A 3 -1.86 -27.15 -5.92
C GLU A 3 -0.52 -26.91 -5.19
N LEU A 4 -0.10 -25.67 -5.09
CA LEU A 4 0.93 -25.27 -4.13
C LEU A 4 0.41 -25.64 -2.74
N ASN A 5 1.02 -26.67 -2.12
CA ASN A 5 0.69 -27.03 -0.74
C ASN A 5 1.35 -26.03 0.21
N LEU A 6 0.64 -24.93 0.53
CA LEU A 6 1.10 -23.97 1.53
C LEU A 6 1.02 -24.59 2.93
N SER A 7 2.06 -24.40 3.74
CA SER A 7 2.01 -24.68 5.17
C SER A 7 1.02 -23.76 5.87
N LEU A 8 0.67 -24.03 7.12
CA LEU A 8 -0.18 -23.15 7.92
C LEU A 8 0.42 -21.74 8.02
N ASP A 9 1.72 -21.62 8.27
CA ASP A 9 2.41 -20.33 8.38
C ASP A 9 2.38 -19.56 7.06
N GLN A 10 2.59 -20.24 5.93
CA GLN A 10 2.49 -19.63 4.60
C GLN A 10 1.05 -19.21 4.27
N THR A 11 0.06 -20.01 4.66
CA THR A 11 -1.36 -19.64 4.50
C THR A 11 -1.71 -18.39 5.30
N LEU A 12 -1.26 -18.30 6.55
CA LEU A 12 -1.47 -17.11 7.40
C LEU A 12 -0.70 -15.90 6.86
N THR A 13 0.50 -16.12 6.34
CA THR A 13 1.30 -15.06 5.69
C THR A 13 0.55 -14.50 4.48
N LEU A 14 0.09 -15.35 3.57
CA LEU A 14 -0.70 -14.94 2.41
C LEU A 14 -2.01 -14.25 2.83
N ALA A 15 -2.72 -14.80 3.80
CA ALA A 15 -3.94 -14.21 4.33
C ALA A 15 -3.71 -12.80 4.92
N SER A 16 -2.59 -12.58 5.60
CA SER A 16 -2.24 -11.27 6.14
C SER A 16 -1.98 -10.23 5.05
N MET A 17 -1.37 -10.64 3.93
CA MET A 17 -1.18 -9.76 2.77
C MET A 17 -2.53 -9.42 2.12
N ILE A 18 -3.39 -10.43 1.91
CA ILE A 18 -4.74 -10.23 1.37
C ILE A 18 -5.55 -9.28 2.26
N GLN A 19 -5.48 -9.46 3.59
CA GLN A 19 -6.17 -8.58 4.55
C GLN A 19 -5.71 -7.13 4.44
N ALA A 20 -4.43 -6.90 4.24
CA ALA A 20 -3.84 -5.58 4.17
C ALA A 20 -4.10 -4.86 2.83
N GLU A 21 -4.27 -5.63 1.73
CA GLU A 21 -4.55 -5.09 0.39
C GLU A 21 -6.04 -4.84 0.13
N ALA A 22 -6.93 -5.66 0.72
CA ALA A 22 -8.34 -5.63 0.39
C ALA A 22 -9.09 -4.51 1.11
N GLY A 23 -9.78 -3.67 0.36
CA GLY A 23 -10.70 -2.67 0.92
C GLY A 23 -12.04 -3.27 1.39
N THR A 24 -12.45 -4.41 0.82
CA THR A 24 -13.70 -5.11 1.12
C THR A 24 -13.51 -6.62 1.06
N VAL A 25 -14.39 -7.38 1.73
CA VAL A 25 -14.36 -8.86 1.73
C VAL A 25 -14.52 -9.43 0.31
N ASP A 26 -15.37 -8.81 -0.52
CA ASP A 26 -15.64 -9.27 -1.89
C ASP A 26 -14.39 -9.17 -2.81
N GLN A 27 -13.44 -8.32 -2.47
CA GLN A 27 -12.18 -8.18 -3.22
C GLN A 27 -11.15 -9.24 -2.83
N MET A 28 -11.23 -9.81 -1.62
CA MET A 28 -10.21 -10.69 -1.05
C MET A 28 -9.93 -11.92 -1.91
N THR A 29 -10.95 -12.57 -2.44
CA THR A 29 -10.78 -13.79 -3.27
C THR A 29 -10.11 -13.50 -4.60
N LYS A 30 -10.37 -12.33 -5.21
CA LYS A 30 -9.74 -11.89 -6.46
C LYS A 30 -8.29 -11.45 -6.24
N ILE A 31 -8.01 -10.70 -5.15
CA ILE A 31 -6.64 -10.35 -4.75
C ILE A 31 -5.84 -11.62 -4.48
N SER A 32 -6.45 -12.56 -3.75
CA SER A 32 -5.86 -13.88 -3.51
C SER A 32 -5.51 -14.59 -4.82
N SER A 33 -6.39 -14.55 -5.82
CA SER A 33 -6.13 -15.19 -7.11
C SER A 33 -4.91 -14.60 -7.83
N VAL A 34 -4.67 -13.28 -7.72
CA VAL A 34 -3.47 -12.66 -8.29
C VAL A 34 -2.20 -13.18 -7.61
N PHE A 35 -2.18 -13.24 -6.27
CA PHE A 35 -1.03 -13.80 -5.56
C PHE A 35 -0.82 -15.29 -5.90
N TRP A 36 -1.87 -16.11 -5.95
CA TRP A 36 -1.79 -17.50 -6.34
C TRP A 36 -1.28 -17.68 -7.77
N ASN A 37 -1.77 -16.88 -8.72
CA ASN A 37 -1.31 -16.94 -10.10
C ASN A 37 0.19 -16.62 -10.22
N ARG A 38 0.68 -15.62 -9.49
CA ARG A 38 2.12 -15.29 -9.44
C ARG A 38 2.95 -16.39 -8.77
N LEU A 39 2.50 -16.91 -7.63
CA LEU A 39 3.17 -18.01 -6.91
C LEU A 39 3.27 -19.29 -7.75
N ASN A 40 2.26 -19.57 -8.59
CA ASN A 40 2.24 -20.71 -9.51
C ASN A 40 3.11 -20.50 -10.76
N HIS A 41 3.51 -19.24 -11.07
CA HIS A 41 4.34 -18.89 -12.21
C HIS A 41 5.61 -18.13 -11.78
N PRO A 42 6.47 -18.70 -10.90
CA PRO A 42 7.59 -17.98 -10.28
C PRO A 42 8.69 -17.59 -11.28
N ASN A 43 8.76 -18.20 -12.43
CA ASN A 43 9.73 -17.84 -13.47
C ASN A 43 9.35 -16.53 -14.19
N GLU A 44 8.05 -16.27 -14.34
CA GLU A 44 7.53 -15.06 -15.01
C GLU A 44 7.22 -13.96 -14.00
N TYR A 45 6.69 -14.36 -12.83
CA TYR A 45 6.25 -13.46 -11.74
C TYR A 45 6.93 -13.82 -10.41
N PRO A 46 8.27 -13.67 -10.30
CA PRO A 46 8.99 -14.06 -9.08
C PRO A 46 8.63 -13.21 -7.86
N LYS A 47 8.14 -12.00 -8.08
CA LYS A 47 7.86 -10.98 -7.06
C LYS A 47 6.36 -10.82 -6.82
N LEU A 48 5.94 -10.73 -5.55
CA LEU A 48 4.52 -10.47 -5.23
C LEU A 48 4.15 -8.99 -5.29
N GLN A 49 5.09 -8.09 -5.05
CA GLN A 49 4.96 -6.63 -5.22
C GLN A 49 3.77 -6.04 -4.42
N SER A 50 3.76 -6.28 -3.12
CA SER A 50 2.71 -5.84 -2.20
C SER A 50 3.25 -4.73 -1.29
N ASP A 51 2.70 -3.51 -1.42
CA ASP A 51 3.10 -2.34 -0.62
C ASP A 51 2.96 -2.57 0.90
N PRO A 52 1.91 -3.24 1.41
CA PRO A 52 1.81 -3.54 2.84
C PRO A 52 3.00 -4.27 3.44
N THR A 53 3.76 -5.05 2.66
CA THR A 53 4.95 -5.75 3.16
C THR A 53 6.10 -4.80 3.42
N THR A 54 6.31 -3.80 2.55
CA THR A 54 7.32 -2.75 2.76
C THR A 54 6.91 -1.80 3.87
N ASN A 55 5.63 -1.43 3.95
CA ASN A 55 5.09 -0.63 5.05
C ASN A 55 5.28 -1.32 6.39
N TYR A 56 5.08 -2.64 6.47
CA TYR A 56 5.33 -3.42 7.69
C TYR A 56 6.79 -3.33 8.15
N VAL A 57 7.75 -3.31 7.22
CA VAL A 57 9.18 -3.10 7.55
C VAL A 57 9.38 -1.73 8.18
N GLU A 58 8.83 -0.67 7.57
CA GLU A 58 9.03 0.70 8.02
C GLU A 58 8.31 0.99 9.35
N GLU A 59 7.07 0.57 9.46
CA GLU A 59 6.18 0.96 10.57
C GLU A 59 6.25 0.00 11.76
N VAL A 60 6.60 -1.28 11.52
CA VAL A 60 6.57 -2.29 12.58
C VAL A 60 7.95 -2.87 12.87
N ILE A 61 8.69 -3.35 11.86
CA ILE A 61 9.97 -4.04 12.13
C ILE A 61 11.01 -3.03 12.63
N LYS A 62 11.32 -1.99 11.84
CA LYS A 62 12.39 -1.04 12.17
C LYS A 62 12.23 -0.38 13.55
N PRO A 63 11.05 0.11 13.96
CA PRO A 63 10.89 0.73 15.28
C PRO A 63 11.04 -0.24 16.47
N ASN A 64 10.80 -1.55 16.24
CA ASN A 64 10.73 -2.53 17.32
C ASN A 64 12.00 -3.39 17.47
N ILE A 65 12.99 -3.27 16.58
CA ILE A 65 14.27 -3.98 16.70
C ILE A 65 15.37 -3.04 17.15
N LYS A 66 16.22 -3.55 18.08
CA LYS A 66 17.32 -2.74 18.65
C LYS A 66 18.51 -2.53 17.70
N LYS A 67 18.69 -3.42 16.75
CA LYS A 67 19.79 -3.41 15.77
C LYS A 67 19.21 -3.57 14.38
N ALA A 68 19.62 -2.69 13.47
CA ALA A 68 19.22 -2.78 12.07
C ALA A 68 19.58 -4.16 11.48
N ASP A 69 18.62 -4.75 10.77
CA ASP A 69 18.76 -6.04 10.08
C ASP A 69 18.34 -5.89 8.60
N PRO A 70 19.28 -5.49 7.72
CA PRO A 70 18.99 -5.31 6.31
C PRO A 70 18.53 -6.59 5.59
N GLU A 71 18.96 -7.76 6.03
CA GLU A 71 18.56 -9.04 5.46
C GLU A 71 17.09 -9.34 5.76
N LEU A 72 16.67 -9.09 7.01
CA LEU A 72 15.27 -9.20 7.42
C LEU A 72 14.39 -8.21 6.64
N TYR A 73 14.84 -6.95 6.48
CA TYR A 73 14.09 -5.94 5.72
C TYR A 73 13.91 -6.36 4.26
N ALA A 74 14.99 -6.81 3.61
CA ALA A 74 14.93 -7.29 2.23
C ALA A 74 14.06 -8.54 2.07
N ALA A 75 14.01 -9.42 3.08
CA ALA A 75 13.17 -10.61 3.05
C ALA A 75 11.68 -10.30 3.09
N TYR A 76 11.26 -9.23 3.79
CA TYR A 76 9.87 -8.74 3.80
C TYR A 76 9.53 -7.85 2.60
N ASP A 77 10.50 -7.30 1.89
CA ASP A 77 10.26 -6.48 0.70
C ASP A 77 9.94 -7.37 -0.51
N THR A 78 8.66 -7.55 -0.78
CA THR A 78 8.18 -8.39 -1.90
C THR A 78 8.40 -7.79 -3.29
N TYR A 79 8.99 -6.60 -3.40
CA TYR A 79 9.57 -6.04 -4.63
C TYR A 79 11.00 -6.55 -4.87
N GLN A 80 11.69 -7.01 -3.83
CA GLN A 80 13.06 -7.53 -3.88
C GLN A 80 13.12 -9.04 -3.66
N SER A 81 12.38 -9.58 -2.69
CA SER A 81 12.32 -11.01 -2.39
C SER A 81 11.41 -11.77 -3.35
N ASN A 82 11.67 -13.07 -3.52
CA ASN A 82 10.83 -13.95 -4.33
C ASN A 82 9.79 -14.66 -3.44
N GLY A 83 8.54 -14.73 -3.93
CA GLY A 83 7.47 -15.43 -3.24
C GLY A 83 6.99 -14.73 -1.96
N LEU A 84 6.53 -15.51 -1.00
CA LEU A 84 6.00 -15.01 0.26
C LEU A 84 7.10 -14.46 1.18
N PRO A 85 6.80 -13.39 1.96
CA PRO A 85 7.70 -12.92 3.02
C PRO A 85 7.85 -13.97 4.13
N PRO A 86 8.82 -13.80 5.06
CA PRO A 86 9.11 -14.80 6.10
C PRO A 86 7.96 -15.09 7.06
N GLY A 87 6.97 -14.19 7.17
CA GLY A 87 5.84 -14.36 8.07
C GLY A 87 4.75 -13.33 7.85
N ALA A 88 3.64 -13.48 8.58
CA ALA A 88 2.49 -12.61 8.50
C ALA A 88 2.81 -11.16 8.90
N ILE A 89 2.21 -10.19 8.17
CA ILE A 89 2.39 -8.75 8.39
C ILE A 89 1.29 -8.13 9.26
N CYS A 90 0.23 -8.86 9.49
CA CYS A 90 -0.84 -8.51 10.42
C CYS A 90 -1.55 -9.77 10.91
N ASN A 91 -2.52 -9.62 11.81
CA ASN A 91 -3.38 -10.72 12.24
C ASN A 91 -4.60 -10.82 11.28
N PRO A 92 -4.65 -11.81 10.36
CA PRO A 92 -5.72 -11.86 9.38
C PRO A 92 -7.05 -12.32 9.97
N GLY A 93 -8.15 -11.76 9.48
CA GLY A 93 -9.50 -12.22 9.79
C GLY A 93 -9.85 -13.52 9.05
N MET A 94 -10.95 -14.15 9.46
CA MET A 94 -11.41 -15.42 8.87
C MET A 94 -11.73 -15.33 7.38
N ASP A 95 -12.19 -14.18 6.89
CA ASP A 95 -12.50 -13.99 5.47
C ASP A 95 -11.22 -13.95 4.63
N ALA A 96 -10.16 -13.32 5.12
CA ALA A 96 -8.86 -13.32 4.46
C ALA A 96 -8.22 -14.73 4.47
N ILE A 97 -8.35 -15.49 5.56
CA ILE A 97 -7.88 -16.88 5.63
C ILE A 97 -8.66 -17.76 4.64
N ARG A 98 -9.98 -17.60 4.56
CA ARG A 98 -10.79 -18.31 3.56
C ARG A 98 -10.40 -17.92 2.13
N ALA A 99 -10.17 -16.65 1.87
CA ALA A 99 -9.72 -16.19 0.55
C ALA A 99 -8.34 -16.75 0.19
N ALA A 100 -7.42 -16.88 1.14
CA ALA A 100 -6.12 -17.51 0.92
C ALA A 100 -6.24 -19.00 0.56
N LEU A 101 -7.20 -19.72 1.18
CA LEU A 101 -7.43 -21.14 0.92
C LEU A 101 -8.28 -21.41 -0.32
N TYR A 102 -9.18 -20.49 -0.66
CA TYR A 102 -10.14 -20.61 -1.75
C TYR A 102 -10.15 -19.36 -2.62
N PRO A 103 -9.07 -19.12 -3.38
CA PRO A 103 -9.00 -17.98 -4.30
C PRO A 103 -10.06 -18.07 -5.40
N ALA A 104 -10.44 -16.94 -5.96
CA ALA A 104 -11.24 -16.94 -7.18
C ALA A 104 -10.44 -17.55 -8.34
N GLU A 105 -11.13 -18.26 -9.24
CA GLU A 105 -10.52 -18.75 -10.48
C GLU A 105 -10.46 -17.62 -11.50
N THR A 106 -9.28 -17.04 -11.69
CA THR A 106 -9.03 -15.94 -12.63
C THR A 106 -7.69 -16.11 -13.34
N ASP A 107 -7.50 -15.32 -14.39
CA ASP A 107 -6.25 -15.18 -15.13
C ASP A 107 -5.58 -13.81 -14.88
N TYR A 108 -5.86 -13.18 -13.73
CA TYR A 108 -5.28 -11.91 -13.36
C TYR A 108 -3.90 -12.10 -12.70
N TYR A 109 -2.96 -11.23 -13.10
CA TYR A 109 -1.60 -11.15 -12.52
C TYR A 109 -1.29 -9.81 -11.88
N TYR A 110 -2.18 -8.82 -12.04
CA TYR A 110 -2.03 -7.47 -11.51
C TYR A 110 -3.35 -6.97 -10.93
N PHE A 111 -3.25 -6.13 -9.93
CA PHE A 111 -4.37 -5.34 -9.42
C PHE A 111 -3.90 -3.94 -9.03
N TYR A 112 -4.82 -2.98 -9.06
CA TYR A 112 -4.62 -1.61 -8.60
C TYR A 112 -5.82 -1.18 -7.77
N SER A 113 -5.59 -0.74 -6.54
CA SER A 113 -6.64 -0.29 -5.63
C SER A 113 -6.67 1.24 -5.58
N ASN A 114 -7.80 1.83 -5.96
CA ASN A 114 -8.05 3.25 -5.80
C ASN A 114 -8.40 3.53 -4.32
N LEU A 115 -7.52 4.25 -3.63
CA LEU A 115 -7.67 4.54 -2.20
C LEU A 115 -8.86 5.48 -1.91
N ASP A 116 -9.27 6.30 -2.87
CA ASP A 116 -10.36 7.27 -2.71
C ASP A 116 -11.73 6.60 -2.86
N THR A 117 -11.90 5.78 -3.90
CA THR A 117 -13.17 5.10 -4.19
C THR A 117 -13.28 3.72 -3.54
N LYS A 118 -12.16 3.16 -3.04
CA LYS A 118 -12.05 1.77 -2.54
C LYS A 118 -12.32 0.70 -3.60
N GLU A 119 -12.30 1.09 -4.88
CA GLU A 119 -12.43 0.15 -5.99
C GLU A 119 -11.08 -0.49 -6.30
N THR A 120 -11.09 -1.79 -6.60
CA THR A 120 -9.92 -2.53 -7.06
C THR A 120 -10.11 -2.99 -8.49
N TYR A 121 -9.17 -2.66 -9.33
CA TYR A 121 -9.12 -3.01 -10.75
C TYR A 121 -8.13 -4.16 -10.95
N PHE A 122 -8.50 -5.12 -11.79
CA PHE A 122 -7.69 -6.32 -12.06
C PHE A 122 -7.30 -6.37 -13.53
N SER A 123 -6.10 -6.85 -13.83
CA SER A 123 -5.59 -6.98 -15.20
C SER A 123 -4.71 -8.22 -15.37
N ARG A 124 -4.61 -8.69 -16.62
CA ARG A 124 -3.84 -9.88 -17.00
C ARG A 124 -2.41 -9.55 -17.35
N THR A 125 -2.21 -8.40 -17.97
CA THR A 125 -0.92 -7.95 -18.51
C THR A 125 -0.47 -6.66 -17.86
N LEU A 126 0.84 -6.41 -17.88
CA LEU A 126 1.43 -5.15 -17.41
C LEU A 126 0.86 -3.96 -18.19
N GLN A 127 0.69 -4.08 -19.51
CA GLN A 127 0.17 -3.01 -20.36
C GLN A 127 -1.27 -2.63 -19.97
N GLU A 128 -2.14 -3.62 -19.70
CA GLU A 128 -3.49 -3.37 -19.19
C GLU A 128 -3.44 -2.67 -17.82
N HIS A 129 -2.54 -3.11 -16.94
CA HIS A 129 -2.35 -2.54 -15.61
C HIS A 129 -1.94 -1.06 -15.68
N GLU A 130 -0.92 -0.72 -16.47
CA GLU A 130 -0.45 0.64 -16.69
C GLU A 130 -1.57 1.54 -17.25
N THR A 131 -2.34 1.02 -18.22
CA THR A 131 -3.49 1.74 -18.81
C THR A 131 -4.56 2.05 -17.75
N ILE A 132 -4.84 1.10 -16.85
CA ILE A 132 -5.79 1.29 -15.75
C ILE A 132 -5.27 2.35 -14.77
N MET A 133 -4.01 2.25 -14.37
CA MET A 133 -3.39 3.22 -13.46
C MET A 133 -3.46 4.64 -14.03
N GLU A 134 -3.05 4.84 -15.29
CA GLU A 134 -3.14 6.14 -15.95
C GLU A 134 -4.56 6.70 -16.00
N LYS A 135 -5.54 5.85 -16.29
CA LYS A 135 -6.95 6.25 -16.35
C LYS A 135 -7.48 6.69 -14.99
N VAL A 136 -7.17 5.94 -13.94
CA VAL A 136 -7.61 6.24 -12.57
C VAL A 136 -6.92 7.51 -12.07
N GLU A 137 -5.60 7.67 -12.29
CA GLU A 137 -4.87 8.87 -11.91
C GLU A 137 -5.38 10.12 -12.61
N ARG A 138 -5.74 10.05 -13.88
CA ARG A 138 -6.37 11.19 -14.60
C ARG A 138 -7.69 11.60 -13.98
N THR A 139 -8.49 10.67 -13.47
CA THR A 139 -9.75 11.00 -12.79
C THR A 139 -9.56 11.61 -11.40
N ARG A 140 -8.40 11.37 -10.76
CA ARG A 140 -8.03 11.96 -9.47
C ARG A 140 -7.56 13.41 -9.58
N GLN A 141 -6.99 13.81 -10.73
CA GLN A 141 -6.60 15.20 -10.95
C GLN A 141 -7.88 16.04 -11.19
N PRO A 142 -8.14 17.11 -10.40
CA PRO A 142 -9.23 18.03 -10.71
C PRO A 142 -8.96 18.61 -12.09
N ALA A 143 -10.00 18.64 -12.94
CA ALA A 143 -9.92 19.21 -14.26
C ALA A 143 -9.33 20.63 -14.18
N VAL A 144 -8.12 20.80 -14.66
CA VAL A 144 -7.52 22.12 -14.84
C VAL A 144 -8.33 22.77 -15.95
N THR A 145 -9.27 23.62 -15.57
CA THR A 145 -10.01 24.48 -16.49
C THR A 145 -9.01 25.47 -17.07
N THR A 146 -8.44 25.15 -18.23
CA THR A 146 -7.73 26.12 -19.06
C THR A 146 -8.75 27.14 -19.55
N LYS A 147 -8.93 28.24 -18.80
CA LYS A 147 -9.43 29.47 -19.38
C LYS A 147 -8.29 30.10 -20.17
N ASP A 148 -8.56 30.19 -21.44
CA ASP A 148 -7.85 30.95 -22.45
C ASP A 148 -7.17 32.22 -21.89
N SER A 149 -5.85 32.31 -22.00
CA SER A 149 -5.11 33.53 -22.12
C SER A 149 -3.71 33.20 -22.64
N GLN A 150 -3.42 33.66 -23.82
CA GLN A 150 -2.09 33.69 -24.42
C GLN A 150 -1.10 34.40 -23.50
N GLU A 151 -0.11 33.69 -23.00
CA GLU A 151 1.20 34.20 -22.67
C GLU A 151 2.18 33.03 -22.53
N GLU A 152 3.21 33.05 -23.37
CA GLU A 152 4.35 32.16 -23.31
C GLU A 152 5.02 32.28 -21.96
N THR A 153 5.07 31.19 -21.18
CA THR A 153 5.99 31.10 -20.05
C THR A 153 6.59 29.69 -19.98
N GLN A 154 7.89 29.65 -20.05
CA GLN A 154 8.75 28.47 -19.96
C GLN A 154 8.38 27.60 -18.77
N VAL A 155 8.15 26.30 -19.02
CA VAL A 155 7.96 25.30 -17.97
C VAL A 155 9.32 24.96 -17.39
N VAL A 156 9.65 25.51 -16.22
CA VAL A 156 10.76 25.07 -15.40
C VAL A 156 10.27 23.90 -14.56
N PHE A 157 10.82 22.73 -14.77
CA PHE A 157 10.62 21.58 -13.88
C PHE A 157 11.28 21.89 -12.53
N GLY A 158 10.47 22.30 -11.55
CA GLY A 158 10.90 22.47 -10.17
C GLY A 158 10.78 21.15 -9.41
N VAL A 159 11.90 20.58 -9.04
CA VAL A 159 12.00 19.54 -8.02
C VAL A 159 11.53 20.16 -6.70
N GLY A 160 10.37 19.72 -6.20
CA GLY A 160 9.80 20.21 -4.95
C GLY A 160 10.57 19.67 -3.75
N THR A 161 11.46 20.49 -3.21
CA THR A 161 11.96 20.32 -1.84
C THR A 161 10.85 20.77 -0.88
N SER A 162 10.31 19.84 -0.11
CA SER A 162 9.42 20.15 1.01
C SER A 162 10.20 20.93 2.06
N VAL A 163 9.84 22.19 2.25
CA VAL A 163 10.31 22.99 3.38
C VAL A 163 9.47 22.59 4.59
N ALA A 164 10.11 21.89 5.54
CA ALA A 164 9.55 21.66 6.86
C ALA A 164 9.42 23.03 7.56
N THR A 165 8.19 23.45 7.90
CA THR A 165 7.94 24.57 8.80
C THR A 165 8.32 24.13 10.21
N GLU A 166 9.42 24.66 10.72
CA GLU A 166 9.85 24.49 12.11
C GLU A 166 8.77 25.11 13.03
N GLN A 167 8.21 24.30 13.92
CA GLN A 167 7.39 24.80 15.03
C GLN A 167 8.32 25.30 16.14
N PRO A 168 7.96 26.40 16.83
CA PRO A 168 8.81 26.95 17.88
C PRO A 168 8.86 26.02 19.08
N THR A 169 10.08 25.70 19.51
CA THR A 169 10.38 24.91 20.72
C THR A 169 11.01 25.81 21.79
N ASP A 170 10.90 25.41 23.05
CA ASP A 170 11.61 26.08 24.16
C ASP A 170 13.13 25.81 24.10
N GLU A 171 13.88 26.40 25.02
CA GLU A 171 15.34 26.28 25.10
C GLU A 171 15.82 24.84 25.45
N TYR A 172 14.92 23.92 25.77
CA TYR A 172 15.17 22.51 26.04
C TYR A 172 14.63 21.56 24.95
N GLY A 173 14.09 22.13 23.83
CA GLY A 173 13.64 21.35 22.67
C GLY A 173 12.21 20.79 22.76
N ASN A 174 11.36 21.27 23.69
CA ASN A 174 9.97 20.84 23.84
C ASN A 174 9.01 21.74 23.03
N LEU A 175 7.98 21.15 22.39
CA LEU A 175 6.96 21.86 21.65
C LEU A 175 6.09 22.73 22.55
N LEU A 176 5.93 24.01 22.21
CA LEU A 176 5.06 24.95 22.92
C LEU A 176 3.59 24.70 22.54
N THR A 177 2.81 24.16 23.46
CA THR A 177 1.34 24.02 23.31
C THR A 177 0.66 25.28 23.80
N THR A 178 -0.01 26.02 22.92
CA THR A 178 -0.91 27.12 23.31
C THR A 178 -2.22 26.58 23.85
N THR A 179 -2.42 26.69 25.16
CA THR A 179 -3.71 26.48 25.81
C THR A 179 -4.50 27.79 25.71
N GLU A 180 -5.55 27.80 24.90
CA GLU A 180 -6.55 28.88 24.95
C GLU A 180 -7.40 28.70 26.21
N THR A 181 -7.27 29.65 27.13
CA THR A 181 -8.13 29.81 28.31
C THR A 181 -9.40 30.53 27.85
N GLN A 182 -10.53 29.85 27.80
CA GLN A 182 -11.83 30.51 27.72
C GLN A 182 -12.19 31.06 29.11
N SER A 183 -12.24 32.37 29.23
CA SER A 183 -12.80 33.07 30.38
C SER A 183 -14.30 33.06 30.23
N GLU A 184 -15.00 32.33 31.14
CA GLU A 184 -16.43 32.52 31.38
C GLU A 184 -16.64 33.85 32.10
N GLU A 185 -17.30 34.78 31.43
CA GLU A 185 -17.87 35.97 32.04
C GLU A 185 -19.32 35.64 32.46
N ASN A 186 -19.53 35.43 33.78
CA ASN A 186 -20.83 35.48 34.41
C ASN A 186 -21.17 36.95 34.69
N GLY A 187 -22.22 37.45 34.07
CA GLY A 187 -22.85 38.73 34.38
C GLY A 187 -24.33 38.50 34.73
N GLU A 188 -24.72 39.02 35.85
CA GLU A 188 -26.01 39.21 36.50
C GLU A 188 -27.31 39.05 35.67
#